data_6e5850a742e6f7e48f07cf7c42e3cd0e
#
_entry.id   6e5850a742e6f7e48f07cf7c42e3cd0e
#
_cell.length_a   1.000
_cell.length_b   1.000
_cell.length_c   1.000
_cell.angle_alpha   90.00
_cell.angle_beta   90.00
_cell.angle_gamma   90.00
#
_symmetry.space_group_name_H-M   'P 1'
#
loop_
_entity.id
_entity.type
_entity.pdbx_description
1 polymer ?
#
loop_
_entity_poly.entity_id
_entity_poly.type
_entity_poly.pdbx_seq_one_letter_code
_entity_poly.pdbx_strand_id
1 'polypeptide(L)'
;MAEKKVLIVGGYGTVGSQIARILHEQNHDLQLLLGGRNPGKPLPFASPRVHALFVDNTATDPLIDAPKDLSLIINAVNDPDDRLLLASARRQIPLVDVTRWTERFSGAIDRLRGADLRAPIVLASGWMGGTPALLGKMYADGLQEASVDIYALYSLQDKAGPDSTAYMNRMTIPFHIFEGSQTRTVLPMTEPRPVTFPNGFRAKCYRLDTPDHVTLVQDSSIRSANFRIAFDQTWSTSALVFLVRSGVWKLLGQKTRQSILYNPGTGAAHHVTVHIEGRDQHGVLTRKQVEITDPQGQTHLTATGAAIQAQRILMEGSNLATAGGIFFP
;
A
#
# COMPACT_ATOMS: atom_id res chain seq x y z
N MET A 1 -4.85 -27.58 -16.20
CA MET A 1 -5.17 -26.12 -16.17
C MET A 1 -4.10 -25.40 -16.97
N ALA A 2 -4.43 -24.30 -17.66
CA ALA A 2 -3.42 -23.50 -18.34
C ALA A 2 -2.52 -22.85 -17.28
N GLU A 3 -1.21 -22.85 -17.51
CA GLU A 3 -0.21 -22.27 -16.62
C GLU A 3 -0.41 -20.76 -16.56
N LYS A 4 -0.64 -20.20 -15.35
CA LYS A 4 -0.87 -18.76 -15.16
C LYS A 4 0.46 -18.02 -15.05
N LYS A 5 0.60 -16.92 -15.80
CA LYS A 5 1.81 -16.08 -15.83
C LYS A 5 1.57 -14.77 -15.08
N VAL A 6 2.39 -14.48 -14.08
CA VAL A 6 2.33 -13.26 -13.27
C VAL A 6 3.59 -12.45 -13.47
N LEU A 7 3.45 -11.22 -13.95
CA LEU A 7 4.57 -10.27 -14.07
C LEU A 7 4.63 -9.41 -12.80
N ILE A 8 5.78 -9.41 -12.12
CA ILE A 8 6.07 -8.56 -10.96
C ILE A 8 7.07 -7.49 -11.39
N VAL A 9 6.60 -6.28 -11.67
CA VAL A 9 7.46 -5.14 -12.01
C VAL A 9 8.11 -4.62 -10.73
N GLY A 10 9.45 -4.57 -10.72
CA GLY A 10 10.23 -4.37 -9.51
C GLY A 10 10.51 -5.67 -8.73
N GLY A 11 10.38 -6.83 -9.37
CA GLY A 11 10.57 -8.15 -8.76
C GLY A 11 11.96 -8.41 -8.14
N TYR A 12 12.95 -7.57 -8.45
CA TYR A 12 14.28 -7.59 -7.84
C TYR A 12 14.40 -6.71 -6.59
N GLY A 13 13.40 -5.87 -6.31
CA GLY A 13 13.36 -4.96 -5.18
C GLY A 13 12.96 -5.65 -3.88
N THR A 14 13.08 -4.91 -2.76
CA THR A 14 12.79 -5.41 -1.41
C THR A 14 11.35 -5.96 -1.29
N VAL A 15 10.36 -5.26 -1.81
CA VAL A 15 8.96 -5.68 -1.76
C VAL A 15 8.66 -6.71 -2.84
N GLY A 16 9.07 -6.44 -4.11
CA GLY A 16 8.75 -7.31 -5.23
C GLY A 16 9.33 -8.73 -5.09
N SER A 17 10.53 -8.86 -4.52
CA SER A 17 11.12 -10.18 -4.26
C SER A 17 10.37 -10.97 -3.16
N GLN A 18 9.83 -10.29 -2.17
CA GLN A 18 8.98 -10.91 -1.14
C GLN A 18 7.62 -11.33 -1.72
N ILE A 19 6.99 -10.49 -2.56
CA ILE A 19 5.77 -10.87 -3.29
C ILE A 19 6.02 -12.14 -4.11
N ALA A 20 7.15 -12.18 -4.84
CA ALA A 20 7.52 -13.34 -5.64
C ALA A 20 7.67 -14.62 -4.80
N ARG A 21 8.31 -14.53 -3.62
CA ARG A 21 8.44 -15.68 -2.70
C ARG A 21 7.08 -16.14 -2.18
N ILE A 22 6.25 -15.25 -1.69
CA ILE A 22 4.93 -15.58 -1.14
C ILE A 22 4.08 -16.29 -2.22
N LEU A 23 4.02 -15.72 -3.42
CA LEU A 23 3.24 -16.32 -4.51
C LEU A 23 3.81 -17.65 -4.98
N HIS A 24 5.14 -17.77 -5.04
CA HIS A 24 5.82 -19.00 -5.42
C HIS A 24 5.58 -20.16 -4.43
N GLU A 25 5.60 -19.86 -3.13
CA GLU A 25 5.40 -20.84 -2.06
C GLU A 25 3.94 -21.30 -1.96
N GLN A 26 3.01 -20.38 -2.19
CA GLN A 26 1.58 -20.65 -2.04
C GLN A 26 0.91 -21.19 -3.30
N ASN A 27 1.55 -21.09 -4.48
CA ASN A 27 0.94 -21.46 -5.75
C ASN A 27 1.95 -22.24 -6.62
N HIS A 28 1.72 -23.53 -6.80
CA HIS A 28 2.62 -24.39 -7.55
C HIS A 28 2.46 -24.28 -9.09
N ASP A 29 1.35 -23.69 -9.57
CA ASP A 29 0.99 -23.58 -10.98
C ASP A 29 1.29 -22.22 -11.59
N LEU A 30 1.99 -21.33 -10.84
CA LEU A 30 2.34 -20.00 -11.33
C LEU A 30 3.73 -19.97 -11.95
N GLN A 31 3.82 -19.35 -13.13
CA GLN A 31 5.07 -18.83 -13.69
C GLN A 31 5.23 -17.37 -13.27
N LEU A 32 6.34 -17.03 -12.65
CA LEU A 32 6.64 -15.68 -12.19
C LEU A 32 7.69 -15.04 -13.09
N LEU A 33 7.32 -13.89 -13.66
CA LEU A 33 8.21 -13.05 -14.46
C LEU A 33 8.65 -11.87 -13.60
N LEU A 34 9.93 -11.79 -13.26
CA LEU A 34 10.48 -10.69 -12.48
C LEU A 34 10.92 -9.58 -13.42
N GLY A 35 10.10 -8.52 -13.49
CA GLY A 35 10.32 -7.38 -14.36
C GLY A 35 11.25 -6.34 -13.76
N GLY A 36 12.17 -5.82 -14.56
CA GLY A 36 13.06 -4.73 -14.18
C GLY A 36 13.98 -4.29 -15.30
N ARG A 37 14.61 -3.12 -15.16
CA ARG A 37 15.53 -2.52 -16.16
C ARG A 37 16.84 -3.27 -16.32
N ASN A 38 17.16 -4.16 -15.41
CA ASN A 38 18.39 -4.97 -15.47
C ASN A 38 18.10 -6.44 -15.21
N PRO A 39 17.58 -7.19 -16.21
CA PRO A 39 17.24 -8.59 -16.10
C PRO A 39 18.48 -9.51 -15.98
N GLY A 40 19.69 -9.00 -16.21
CA GLY A 40 20.94 -9.72 -16.02
C GLY A 40 21.37 -9.87 -14.54
N LYS A 41 20.69 -9.21 -13.60
CA LYS A 41 20.94 -9.42 -12.17
C LYS A 41 20.51 -10.82 -11.73
N PRO A 42 21.21 -11.42 -10.75
CA PRO A 42 20.78 -12.69 -10.16
C PRO A 42 19.34 -12.61 -9.65
N LEU A 43 18.57 -13.63 -9.90
CA LEU A 43 17.21 -13.77 -9.36
C LEU A 43 17.27 -13.85 -7.82
N PRO A 44 16.27 -13.31 -7.11
CA PRO A 44 16.22 -13.36 -5.63
C PRO A 44 16.21 -14.78 -5.05
N PHE A 45 15.80 -15.75 -5.86
CA PHE A 45 15.87 -17.18 -5.58
C PHE A 45 15.79 -17.97 -6.88
N ALA A 46 16.38 -19.18 -6.87
CA ALA A 46 16.40 -20.06 -8.02
C ALA A 46 15.13 -20.94 -8.05
N SER A 47 14.45 -20.98 -9.18
CA SER A 47 13.32 -21.88 -9.44
C SER A 47 13.08 -21.99 -10.94
N PRO A 48 12.70 -23.16 -11.48
CA PRO A 48 12.32 -23.31 -12.88
C PRO A 48 11.05 -22.52 -13.25
N ARG A 49 10.29 -22.05 -12.26
CA ARG A 49 9.10 -21.24 -12.44
C ARG A 49 9.33 -19.73 -12.33
N VAL A 50 10.58 -19.27 -12.17
CA VAL A 50 10.92 -17.86 -11.98
C VAL A 50 11.88 -17.42 -13.07
N HIS A 51 11.48 -16.43 -13.85
CA HIS A 51 12.24 -15.94 -14.99
C HIS A 51 12.44 -14.43 -14.91
N ALA A 52 13.53 -13.96 -15.48
CA ALA A 52 13.82 -12.55 -15.65
C ALA A 52 13.09 -11.98 -16.88
N LEU A 53 12.59 -10.74 -16.79
CA LEU A 53 12.03 -10.02 -17.92
C LEU A 53 12.53 -8.57 -17.92
N PHE A 54 12.90 -8.04 -19.08
CA PHE A 54 13.17 -6.62 -19.19
C PHE A 54 11.85 -5.82 -19.14
N VAL A 55 11.76 -4.88 -18.21
CA VAL A 55 10.65 -3.94 -18.11
C VAL A 55 11.19 -2.58 -17.69
N ASP A 56 10.93 -1.56 -18.50
CA ASP A 56 11.16 -0.17 -18.17
C ASP A 56 9.83 0.56 -18.10
N ASN A 57 9.38 0.87 -16.88
CA ASN A 57 8.12 1.59 -16.65
C ASN A 57 8.16 3.07 -17.07
N THR A 58 9.32 3.57 -17.50
CA THR A 58 9.47 4.91 -18.11
C THR A 58 9.37 4.89 -19.63
N ALA A 59 9.37 3.71 -20.27
CA ALA A 59 9.20 3.56 -21.70
C ALA A 59 7.77 3.92 -22.13
N THR A 60 7.59 4.27 -23.40
CA THR A 60 6.27 4.58 -23.98
C THR A 60 5.31 3.39 -23.87
N ASP A 61 5.82 2.18 -24.07
CA ASP A 61 5.10 0.92 -23.81
C ASP A 61 5.96 0.05 -22.90
N PRO A 62 5.72 0.06 -21.58
CA PRO A 62 6.51 -0.72 -20.64
C PRO A 62 6.29 -2.24 -20.77
N LEU A 63 5.28 -2.66 -21.49
CA LEU A 63 4.93 -4.08 -21.69
C LEU A 63 5.31 -4.61 -23.07
N ILE A 64 6.15 -3.90 -23.85
CA ILE A 64 6.46 -4.27 -25.24
C ILE A 64 7.04 -5.69 -25.35
N ASP A 65 7.90 -6.08 -24.40
CA ASP A 65 8.54 -7.39 -24.36
C ASP A 65 7.77 -8.41 -23.49
N ALA A 66 6.64 -8.00 -22.92
CA ALA A 66 5.86 -8.87 -22.05
C ALA A 66 5.01 -9.88 -22.86
N PRO A 67 4.88 -11.12 -22.39
CA PRO A 67 3.99 -12.11 -23.00
C PRO A 67 2.56 -11.57 -23.10
N LYS A 68 1.85 -11.94 -24.17
CA LYS A 68 0.46 -11.53 -24.40
C LYS A 68 -0.53 -12.25 -23.49
N ASP A 69 -0.14 -13.38 -22.95
CA ASP A 69 -0.94 -14.28 -22.11
C ASP A 69 -0.69 -14.08 -20.60
N LEU A 70 -0.33 -12.86 -20.21
CA LEU A 70 -0.23 -12.52 -18.79
C LEU A 70 -1.59 -12.63 -18.10
N SER A 71 -1.62 -13.34 -16.99
CA SER A 71 -2.81 -13.47 -16.13
C SER A 71 -2.93 -12.31 -15.14
N LEU A 72 -1.79 -11.67 -14.78
CA LEU A 72 -1.75 -10.59 -13.79
C LEU A 72 -0.44 -9.81 -13.91
N ILE A 73 -0.51 -8.52 -13.65
CA ILE A 73 0.64 -7.64 -13.41
C ILE A 73 0.58 -7.15 -11.95
N ILE A 74 1.72 -7.21 -11.25
CA ILE A 74 1.89 -6.60 -9.93
C ILE A 74 2.91 -5.49 -10.06
N ASN A 75 2.50 -4.25 -9.79
CA ASN A 75 3.40 -3.10 -9.81
C ASN A 75 3.96 -2.84 -8.42
N ALA A 76 5.25 -3.13 -8.22
CA ALA A 76 6.00 -2.87 -6.99
C ALA A 76 7.07 -1.78 -7.17
N VAL A 77 6.90 -0.89 -8.16
CA VAL A 77 7.75 0.27 -8.40
C VAL A 77 6.94 1.54 -8.56
N ASN A 78 7.58 2.67 -8.32
CA ASN A 78 6.97 3.96 -8.62
C ASN A 78 6.75 4.10 -10.13
N ASP A 79 5.50 4.32 -10.57
CA ASP A 79 5.08 4.56 -11.96
C ASP A 79 4.59 6.02 -12.10
N PRO A 80 5.50 7.01 -12.18
CA PRO A 80 5.16 8.42 -12.02
C PRO A 80 4.21 8.94 -13.09
N ASP A 81 4.29 8.39 -14.29
CA ASP A 81 3.47 8.79 -15.44
C ASP A 81 2.26 7.87 -15.66
N ASP A 82 2.02 6.89 -14.76
CA ASP A 82 0.97 5.88 -14.87
C ASP A 82 1.07 5.03 -16.16
N ARG A 83 2.27 4.87 -16.73
CA ARG A 83 2.45 4.19 -18.02
C ARG A 83 2.14 2.71 -17.93
N LEU A 84 2.56 2.07 -16.85
CA LEU A 84 2.26 0.65 -16.58
C LEU A 84 0.77 0.46 -16.32
N LEU A 85 0.16 1.34 -15.53
CA LEU A 85 -1.27 1.36 -15.28
C LEU A 85 -2.08 1.44 -16.59
N LEU A 86 -1.74 2.42 -17.43
CA LEU A 86 -2.43 2.63 -18.70
C LEU A 86 -2.17 1.52 -19.72
N ALA A 87 -0.97 0.93 -19.73
CA ALA A 87 -0.65 -0.21 -20.59
C ALA A 87 -1.44 -1.46 -20.17
N SER A 88 -1.57 -1.73 -18.86
CA SER A 88 -2.42 -2.80 -18.30
C SER A 88 -3.87 -2.60 -18.70
N ALA A 89 -4.43 -1.39 -18.50
CA ALA A 89 -5.81 -1.06 -18.87
C ALA A 89 -6.07 -1.26 -20.38
N ARG A 90 -5.19 -0.75 -21.26
CA ARG A 90 -5.31 -0.94 -22.70
C ARG A 90 -5.27 -2.39 -23.14
N ARG A 91 -4.43 -3.21 -22.50
CA ARG A 91 -4.26 -4.63 -22.84
C ARG A 91 -5.27 -5.53 -22.11
N GLN A 92 -6.13 -4.94 -21.28
CA GLN A 92 -7.12 -5.68 -20.48
C GLN A 92 -6.48 -6.78 -19.61
N ILE A 93 -5.30 -6.47 -19.03
CA ILE A 93 -4.59 -7.35 -18.13
C ILE A 93 -4.87 -6.90 -16.70
N PRO A 94 -5.27 -7.79 -15.78
CA PRO A 94 -5.42 -7.45 -14.36
C PRO A 94 -4.17 -6.81 -13.77
N LEU A 95 -4.35 -5.81 -12.88
CA LEU A 95 -3.25 -5.12 -12.22
C LEU A 95 -3.47 -5.04 -10.71
N VAL A 96 -2.44 -5.34 -9.94
CA VAL A 96 -2.32 -4.99 -8.52
C VAL A 96 -1.21 -3.95 -8.38
N ASP A 97 -1.55 -2.75 -7.92
CA ASP A 97 -0.60 -1.65 -7.72
C ASP A 97 -0.40 -1.40 -6.23
N VAL A 98 0.84 -1.49 -5.76
CA VAL A 98 1.18 -1.36 -4.34
C VAL A 98 1.77 0.01 -3.95
N THR A 99 2.03 0.89 -4.93
CA THR A 99 2.88 2.07 -4.73
C THR A 99 2.19 3.38 -5.08
N ARG A 100 1.22 3.83 -4.24
CA ARG A 100 0.62 5.14 -4.48
C ARG A 100 0.43 5.90 -3.17
N TRP A 101 0.78 7.19 -3.15
CA TRP A 101 0.28 8.13 -2.15
C TRP A 101 -1.04 8.73 -2.62
N THR A 102 -1.75 9.39 -1.73
CA THR A 102 -3.15 9.83 -1.90
C THR A 102 -3.40 10.62 -3.19
N GLU A 103 -2.55 11.60 -3.52
CA GLU A 103 -2.70 12.40 -4.75
C GLU A 103 -2.55 11.56 -6.01
N ARG A 104 -1.54 10.69 -6.07
CA ARG A 104 -1.33 9.78 -7.21
C ARG A 104 -2.40 8.71 -7.31
N PHE A 105 -2.93 8.28 -6.18
CA PHE A 105 -4.06 7.38 -6.13
C PHE A 105 -5.31 8.02 -6.79
N SER A 106 -5.66 9.26 -6.38
CA SER A 106 -6.76 10.01 -6.98
C SER A 106 -6.52 10.29 -8.46
N GLY A 107 -5.30 10.68 -8.84
CA GLY A 107 -4.92 10.90 -10.23
C GLY A 107 -5.03 9.65 -11.11
N ALA A 108 -4.74 8.45 -10.57
CA ALA A 108 -4.92 7.19 -11.29
C ALA A 108 -6.40 6.90 -11.57
N ILE A 109 -7.28 7.15 -10.59
CA ILE A 109 -8.72 7.01 -10.76
C ILE A 109 -9.22 7.96 -11.87
N ASP A 110 -8.77 9.22 -11.84
CA ASP A 110 -9.16 10.21 -12.84
C ASP A 110 -8.69 9.84 -14.25
N ARG A 111 -7.48 9.30 -14.39
CA ARG A 111 -6.95 8.85 -15.69
C ARG A 111 -7.70 7.64 -16.26
N LEU A 112 -8.27 6.81 -15.41
CA LEU A 112 -9.06 5.64 -15.83
C LEU A 112 -10.55 5.94 -15.95
N ARG A 113 -10.98 7.15 -15.61
CA ARG A 113 -12.39 7.55 -15.70
C ARG A 113 -12.90 7.47 -17.12
N GLY A 114 -13.96 6.69 -17.33
CA GLY A 114 -14.56 6.46 -18.64
C GLY A 114 -13.82 5.45 -19.53
N ALA A 115 -12.74 4.83 -19.06
CA ALA A 115 -12.10 3.73 -19.75
C ALA A 115 -12.98 2.46 -19.69
N ASP A 116 -13.05 1.72 -20.81
CA ASP A 116 -13.69 0.38 -20.85
C ASP A 116 -12.73 -0.62 -20.18
N LEU A 117 -12.88 -0.79 -18.87
CA LEU A 117 -12.08 -1.73 -18.09
C LEU A 117 -12.81 -3.08 -17.97
N ARG A 118 -12.27 -4.09 -18.64
CA ARG A 118 -12.80 -5.47 -18.58
C ARG A 118 -11.99 -6.36 -17.65
N ALA A 119 -10.85 -5.88 -17.18
CA ALA A 119 -10.01 -6.54 -16.18
C ALA A 119 -9.93 -5.71 -14.91
N PRO A 120 -9.77 -6.33 -13.73
CA PRO A 120 -9.68 -5.62 -12.47
C PRO A 120 -8.35 -4.86 -12.35
N ILE A 121 -8.45 -3.63 -11.87
CA ILE A 121 -7.29 -2.80 -11.48
C ILE A 121 -7.43 -2.52 -9.99
N VAL A 122 -6.61 -3.16 -9.16
CA VAL A 122 -6.59 -2.98 -7.69
C VAL A 122 -5.51 -1.99 -7.34
N LEU A 123 -5.91 -0.84 -6.80
CA LEU A 123 -5.01 0.25 -6.43
C LEU A 123 -4.69 0.23 -4.93
N ALA A 124 -3.51 0.72 -4.57
CA ALA A 124 -3.05 0.93 -3.19
C ALA A 124 -3.03 -0.35 -2.33
N SER A 125 -2.51 -1.45 -2.86
CA SER A 125 -2.50 -2.77 -2.20
C SER A 125 -1.25 -3.03 -1.34
N GLY A 126 -0.59 -1.98 -0.85
CA GLY A 126 0.54 -2.07 0.07
C GLY A 126 0.12 -2.33 1.52
N TRP A 127 0.96 -1.91 2.48
CA TRP A 127 0.51 -1.87 3.88
C TRP A 127 -0.31 -0.58 4.14
N MET A 128 0.09 0.58 3.64
CA MET A 128 -0.74 1.79 3.63
C MET A 128 -1.75 1.73 2.48
N GLY A 129 -3.02 1.93 2.79
CA GLY A 129 -4.13 1.78 1.86
C GLY A 129 -4.53 0.33 1.55
N GLY A 130 -3.74 -0.65 2.00
CA GLY A 130 -3.90 -2.07 1.73
C GLY A 130 -4.31 -2.90 2.94
N THR A 131 -3.37 -3.66 3.55
CA THR A 131 -3.71 -4.65 4.57
C THR A 131 -4.49 -4.09 5.78
N PRO A 132 -4.09 -2.97 6.42
CA PRO A 132 -4.87 -2.40 7.51
C PRO A 132 -6.24 -1.88 7.07
N ALA A 133 -6.34 -1.29 5.87
CA ALA A 133 -7.61 -0.83 5.32
C ALA A 133 -8.56 -2.00 5.04
N LEU A 134 -8.06 -3.11 4.48
CA LEU A 134 -8.84 -4.33 4.26
C LEU A 134 -9.42 -4.84 5.58
N LEU A 135 -8.61 -4.97 6.62
CA LEU A 135 -9.08 -5.39 7.94
C LEU A 135 -10.06 -4.38 8.55
N GLY A 136 -9.79 -3.07 8.39
CA GLY A 136 -10.71 -2.02 8.81
C GLY A 136 -12.10 -2.20 8.19
N LYS A 137 -12.19 -2.46 6.88
CA LYS A 137 -13.45 -2.75 6.17
C LYS A 137 -14.11 -4.03 6.67
N MET A 138 -13.36 -5.12 6.76
CA MET A 138 -13.89 -6.42 7.23
C MET A 138 -14.52 -6.32 8.62
N TYR A 139 -13.90 -5.57 9.52
CA TYR A 139 -14.43 -5.39 10.88
C TYR A 139 -15.49 -4.29 11.00
N ALA A 140 -15.57 -3.37 10.03
CA ALA A 140 -16.64 -2.40 9.91
C ALA A 140 -17.90 -3.02 9.27
N ASP A 141 -17.80 -4.20 8.67
CA ASP A 141 -18.94 -4.88 8.05
C ASP A 141 -20.07 -5.09 9.07
N GLY A 142 -21.30 -4.79 8.63
CA GLY A 142 -22.50 -4.78 9.48
C GLY A 142 -22.63 -3.56 10.40
N LEU A 143 -21.69 -2.61 10.39
CA LEU A 143 -21.81 -1.35 11.10
C LEU A 143 -22.30 -0.23 10.16
N GLN A 144 -23.03 0.70 10.72
CA GLN A 144 -23.48 1.93 10.05
C GLN A 144 -22.66 3.12 10.56
N GLU A 145 -22.42 4.10 9.69
CA GLU A 145 -21.67 5.32 10.01
C GLU A 145 -20.30 5.03 10.67
N ALA A 146 -19.62 3.98 10.19
CA ALA A 146 -18.39 3.54 10.81
C ALA A 146 -17.26 4.59 10.67
N SER A 147 -16.44 4.69 11.71
CA SER A 147 -15.16 5.38 11.72
C SER A 147 -14.05 4.35 11.85
N VAL A 148 -13.03 4.45 10.99
CA VAL A 148 -11.85 3.58 11.02
C VAL A 148 -10.61 4.43 11.26
N ASP A 149 -9.96 4.23 12.40
CA ASP A 149 -8.72 4.89 12.77
C ASP A 149 -7.57 3.87 12.75
N ILE A 150 -6.60 4.07 11.87
CA ILE A 150 -5.40 3.23 11.74
C ILE A 150 -4.23 3.92 12.43
N TYR A 151 -3.52 3.18 13.25
CA TYR A 151 -2.33 3.63 13.97
C TYR A 151 -1.16 2.69 13.68
N ALA A 152 -0.05 3.23 13.20
CA ALA A 152 1.14 2.46 12.89
C ALA A 152 2.33 2.87 13.78
N LEU A 153 3.02 1.87 14.32
CA LEU A 153 4.28 2.04 15.02
C LEU A 153 5.42 1.66 14.07
N TYR A 154 6.17 2.67 13.68
CA TYR A 154 7.27 2.53 12.75
C TYR A 154 8.59 2.38 13.50
N SER A 155 9.35 1.34 13.20
CA SER A 155 10.71 1.23 13.70
C SER A 155 11.71 1.86 12.73
N LEU A 156 12.63 2.68 13.25
CA LEU A 156 13.75 3.20 12.46
C LEU A 156 14.73 2.09 12.03
N GLN A 157 14.64 0.91 12.64
CA GLN A 157 15.42 -0.27 12.24
C GLN A 157 14.71 -1.12 11.19
N ASP A 158 13.46 -0.83 10.85
CA ASP A 158 12.72 -1.58 9.82
C ASP A 158 13.27 -1.26 8.43
N LYS A 159 13.12 -2.23 7.53
CA LYS A 159 13.55 -2.07 6.14
C LYS A 159 12.61 -1.12 5.42
N ALA A 160 13.17 -0.17 4.70
CA ALA A 160 12.43 0.76 3.87
C ALA A 160 12.95 0.73 2.43
N GLY A 161 12.06 0.86 1.45
CA GLY A 161 12.42 1.03 0.05
C GLY A 161 12.61 2.52 -0.32
N PRO A 162 13.13 2.80 -1.52
CA PRO A 162 13.29 4.18 -2.02
C PRO A 162 11.98 4.97 -2.02
N ASP A 163 10.84 4.31 -2.23
CA ASP A 163 9.52 4.97 -2.27
C ASP A 163 9.06 5.44 -0.89
N SER A 164 9.49 4.77 0.19
CA SER A 164 9.24 5.23 1.56
C SER A 164 9.87 6.61 1.82
N THR A 165 11.01 6.90 1.19
CA THR A 165 11.66 8.21 1.31
C THR A 165 10.92 9.31 0.55
N ALA A 166 10.23 8.98 -0.53
CA ALA A 166 9.40 9.93 -1.28
C ALA A 166 8.22 10.43 -0.43
N TYR A 167 7.63 9.55 0.40
CA TYR A 167 6.61 9.94 1.37
C TYR A 167 7.09 11.03 2.33
N MET A 168 8.35 10.98 2.75
CA MET A 168 8.92 11.92 3.71
C MET A 168 9.03 13.36 3.15
N ASN A 169 9.09 13.52 1.85
CA ASN A 169 9.04 14.84 1.22
C ASN A 169 7.67 15.49 1.37
N ARG A 170 6.62 14.71 1.63
CA ARG A 170 5.24 15.17 1.76
C ARG A 170 4.85 15.64 3.17
N MET A 171 5.74 15.52 4.16
CA MET A 171 5.47 15.84 5.57
C MET A 171 5.04 17.31 5.84
N THR A 172 5.07 18.17 4.83
CA THR A 172 4.64 19.57 4.94
C THR A 172 3.51 19.94 3.98
N ILE A 173 2.99 18.96 3.23
CA ILE A 173 1.91 19.16 2.28
C ILE A 173 0.59 18.89 3.01
N PRO A 174 -0.37 19.85 3.02
CA PRO A 174 -1.70 19.60 3.55
C PRO A 174 -2.40 18.48 2.76
N PHE A 175 -3.24 17.73 3.43
CA PHE A 175 -4.03 16.67 2.81
C PHE A 175 -5.45 16.64 3.35
N HIS A 176 -6.33 15.94 2.65
CA HIS A 176 -7.74 15.84 3.00
C HIS A 176 -8.03 14.55 3.78
N ILE A 177 -8.88 14.68 4.78
CA ILE A 177 -9.45 13.54 5.51
C ILE A 177 -10.97 13.63 5.47
N PHE A 178 -11.62 12.52 5.74
CA PHE A 178 -13.08 12.44 5.83
C PHE A 178 -13.47 12.22 7.29
N GLU A 179 -14.25 13.16 7.83
CA GLU A 179 -14.83 13.10 9.18
C GLU A 179 -16.35 13.24 9.06
N GLY A 180 -17.07 12.12 9.21
CA GLY A 180 -18.48 12.05 8.87
C GLY A 180 -18.70 12.28 7.37
N SER A 181 -19.61 13.21 7.04
CA SER A 181 -19.89 13.57 5.65
C SER A 181 -19.09 14.79 5.15
N GLN A 182 -18.10 15.23 5.93
CA GLN A 182 -17.35 16.46 5.62
C GLN A 182 -15.89 16.11 5.28
N THR A 183 -15.36 16.83 4.29
CA THR A 183 -13.94 16.81 3.98
C THR A 183 -13.23 17.94 4.74
N ARG A 184 -12.16 17.60 5.45
CA ARG A 184 -11.36 18.56 6.21
C ARG A 184 -9.90 18.50 5.77
N THR A 185 -9.30 19.66 5.56
CA THR A 185 -7.86 19.76 5.28
C THR A 185 -7.07 19.77 6.58
N VAL A 186 -6.06 18.93 6.66
CA VAL A 186 -5.18 18.79 7.83
C VAL A 186 -3.71 18.81 7.41
N LEU A 187 -2.83 19.05 8.38
CA LEU A 187 -1.39 18.99 8.18
C LEU A 187 -0.82 17.67 8.74
N PRO A 188 0.21 17.12 8.10
CA PRO A 188 0.98 16.03 8.69
C PRO A 188 1.56 16.41 10.06
N MET A 189 1.80 15.42 10.90
CA MET A 189 2.37 15.56 12.24
C MET A 189 1.57 16.48 13.18
N THR A 190 0.24 16.53 12.98
CA THR A 190 -0.70 17.24 13.86
C THR A 190 -1.68 16.28 14.54
N GLU A 191 -2.52 16.79 15.42
CA GLU A 191 -3.65 16.12 16.09
C GLU A 191 -3.28 14.76 16.68
N PRO A 192 -2.38 14.73 17.69
CA PRO A 192 -1.92 13.47 18.29
C PRO A 192 -3.04 12.71 19.00
N ARG A 193 -2.97 11.38 18.90
CA ARG A 193 -3.80 10.45 19.66
C ARG A 193 -2.88 9.47 20.42
N PRO A 194 -3.09 9.25 21.74
CA PRO A 194 -2.36 8.23 22.47
C PRO A 194 -2.89 6.85 22.10
N VAL A 195 -1.98 5.91 21.83
CA VAL A 195 -2.29 4.53 21.46
C VAL A 195 -1.34 3.59 22.19
N THR A 196 -1.84 2.43 22.59
CA THR A 196 -1.03 1.30 23.03
C THR A 196 -1.00 0.27 21.92
N PHE A 197 0.19 -0.15 21.53
CA PHE A 197 0.42 -1.12 20.47
C PHE A 197 0.51 -2.56 20.99
N PRO A 198 0.42 -3.60 20.12
CA PRO A 198 0.44 -5.00 20.53
C PRO A 198 1.65 -5.41 21.39
N ASN A 199 2.80 -4.77 21.17
CA ASN A 199 4.01 -4.99 21.96
C ASN A 199 4.03 -4.26 23.33
N GLY A 200 2.91 -3.63 23.72
CA GLY A 200 2.80 -2.86 24.96
C GLY A 200 3.36 -1.43 24.90
N PHE A 201 3.98 -1.04 23.78
CA PHE A 201 4.52 0.31 23.64
C PHE A 201 3.40 1.36 23.53
N ARG A 202 3.52 2.43 24.30
CA ARG A 202 2.56 3.55 24.28
C ARG A 202 3.16 4.75 23.59
N ALA A 203 2.47 5.26 22.56
CA ALA A 203 2.92 6.39 21.80
C ALA A 203 1.81 7.41 21.53
N LYS A 204 2.21 8.66 21.30
CA LYS A 204 1.36 9.66 20.65
C LYS A 204 1.53 9.52 19.13
N CYS A 205 0.49 9.09 18.44
CA CYS A 205 0.47 8.92 17.00
C CYS A 205 -0.07 10.19 16.34
N TYR A 206 0.61 10.66 15.30
CA TYR A 206 0.32 11.90 14.59
C TYR A 206 -0.17 11.62 13.18
N ARG A 207 -0.98 12.51 12.62
CA ARG A 207 -1.54 12.38 11.27
C ARG A 207 -0.45 12.24 10.21
N LEU A 208 -0.71 11.36 9.27
CA LEU A 208 0.10 11.16 8.07
C LEU A 208 -0.83 11.03 6.86
N ASP A 209 -0.43 11.59 5.72
CA ASP A 209 -1.13 11.42 4.45
C ASP A 209 -0.93 9.99 3.94
N THR A 210 -1.99 9.23 3.81
CA THR A 210 -1.98 7.87 3.26
C THR A 210 -3.22 7.60 2.41
N PRO A 211 -3.17 6.65 1.46
CA PRO A 211 -4.34 6.29 0.66
C PRO A 211 -5.52 5.78 1.49
N ASP A 212 -5.30 5.32 2.73
CA ASP A 212 -6.35 4.83 3.63
C ASP A 212 -7.50 5.84 3.81
N HIS A 213 -7.18 7.15 3.80
CA HIS A 213 -8.19 8.21 3.89
C HIS A 213 -9.21 8.17 2.74
N VAL A 214 -8.81 7.68 1.57
CA VAL A 214 -9.65 7.63 0.38
C VAL A 214 -10.20 6.23 0.14
N THR A 215 -9.37 5.19 0.32
CA THR A 215 -9.78 3.80 0.05
C THR A 215 -10.88 3.32 0.99
N LEU A 216 -10.81 3.69 2.26
CA LEU A 216 -11.79 3.27 3.27
C LEU A 216 -13.17 3.87 3.02
N VAL A 217 -13.24 5.16 2.67
CA VAL A 217 -14.53 5.85 2.46
C VAL A 217 -15.17 5.56 1.10
N GLN A 218 -14.54 4.72 0.26
CA GLN A 218 -15.23 4.14 -0.89
C GLN A 218 -16.31 3.13 -0.46
N ASP A 219 -16.19 2.59 0.74
CA ASP A 219 -17.25 1.82 1.36
C ASP A 219 -18.29 2.76 1.96
N SER A 220 -19.53 2.62 1.52
CA SER A 220 -20.64 3.52 1.93
C SER A 220 -20.99 3.42 3.42
N SER A 221 -20.57 2.37 4.11
CA SER A 221 -20.77 2.19 5.55
C SER A 221 -19.73 2.97 6.38
N ILE A 222 -18.58 3.33 5.77
CA ILE A 222 -17.48 4.03 6.46
C ILE A 222 -17.57 5.52 6.15
N ARG A 223 -17.82 6.32 7.19
CA ARG A 223 -17.98 7.78 7.10
C ARG A 223 -16.72 8.54 7.46
N SER A 224 -15.81 7.93 8.22
CA SER A 224 -14.58 8.55 8.68
C SER A 224 -13.40 7.59 8.52
N ALA A 225 -12.29 8.09 8.01
CA ALA A 225 -11.07 7.34 7.84
C ALA A 225 -9.87 8.18 8.27
N ASN A 226 -9.07 7.66 9.19
CA ASN A 226 -7.91 8.34 9.70
C ASN A 226 -6.70 7.41 9.75
N PHE A 227 -5.52 7.99 9.48
CA PHE A 227 -4.26 7.31 9.63
C PHE A 227 -3.30 8.16 10.48
N ARG A 228 -2.64 7.53 11.44
CA ARG A 228 -1.64 8.16 12.29
C ARG A 228 -0.44 7.26 12.50
N ILE A 229 0.71 7.87 12.71
CA ILE A 229 1.99 7.19 12.88
C ILE A 229 2.73 7.67 14.13
N ALA A 230 3.49 6.77 14.72
CA ALA A 230 4.55 7.05 15.69
C ALA A 230 5.79 6.22 15.36
N PHE A 231 6.93 6.63 15.89
CA PHE A 231 8.14 5.82 15.89
C PHE A 231 8.28 5.08 17.23
N ASP A 232 8.93 3.94 17.20
CA ASP A 232 9.24 3.09 18.36
C ASP A 232 10.16 3.77 19.40
N GLN A 233 10.69 4.93 19.05
CA GLN A 233 11.44 5.80 19.95
C GLN A 233 10.70 7.13 20.12
N THR A 234 10.26 7.42 21.34
CA THR A 234 9.45 8.62 21.65
C THR A 234 10.16 9.92 21.23
N TRP A 235 11.49 9.98 21.42
CA TRP A 235 12.27 11.17 21.05
C TRP A 235 12.28 11.38 19.51
N SER A 236 12.33 10.30 18.71
CA SER A 236 12.34 10.40 17.24
C SER A 236 11.02 10.98 16.72
N THR A 237 9.90 10.53 17.28
CA THR A 237 8.58 11.09 16.96
C THR A 237 8.54 12.57 17.32
N SER A 238 9.00 12.95 18.52
CA SER A 238 9.00 14.34 19.00
C SER A 238 9.90 15.24 18.16
N ALA A 239 11.09 14.75 17.79
CA ALA A 239 12.02 15.47 16.94
C ALA A 239 11.44 15.73 15.55
N LEU A 240 10.82 14.70 14.92
CA LEU A 240 10.18 14.86 13.62
C LEU A 240 9.02 15.85 13.68
N VAL A 241 8.16 15.74 14.70
CA VAL A 241 7.07 16.70 14.94
C VAL A 241 7.59 18.12 15.04
N PHE A 242 8.64 18.33 15.83
CA PHE A 242 9.28 19.65 15.96
C PHE A 242 9.82 20.17 14.63
N LEU A 243 10.58 19.37 13.89
CA LEU A 243 11.16 19.75 12.60
C LEU A 243 10.09 20.12 11.57
N VAL A 244 9.00 19.35 11.51
CA VAL A 244 7.89 19.58 10.57
C VAL A 244 7.11 20.83 10.96
N ARG A 245 6.73 20.96 12.23
CA ARG A 245 5.86 22.06 12.69
C ARG A 245 6.56 23.40 12.80
N SER A 246 7.86 23.42 13.10
CA SER A 246 8.68 24.64 13.10
C SER A 246 8.98 25.18 11.69
N GLY A 247 8.71 24.39 10.65
CA GLY A 247 9.04 24.72 9.26
C GLY A 247 10.50 24.41 8.89
N VAL A 248 11.34 23.99 9.82
CA VAL A 248 12.75 23.61 9.55
C VAL A 248 12.82 22.50 8.52
N TRP A 249 11.86 21.55 8.55
CA TRP A 249 11.78 20.48 7.55
C TRP A 249 11.77 20.98 6.10
N LYS A 250 11.13 22.14 5.83
CA LYS A 250 11.08 22.73 4.48
C LYS A 250 12.45 23.25 4.03
N LEU A 251 13.30 23.67 4.97
CA LEU A 251 14.63 24.20 4.70
C LEU A 251 15.66 23.10 4.45
N LEU A 252 15.38 21.86 4.88
CA LEU A 252 16.28 20.74 4.65
C LEU A 252 16.25 20.30 3.19
N GLY A 253 17.40 20.06 2.59
CA GLY A 253 17.50 19.49 1.25
C GLY A 253 16.94 18.04 1.20
N GLN A 254 16.51 17.60 0.02
CA GLN A 254 15.92 16.28 -0.18
C GLN A 254 16.82 15.14 0.35
N LYS A 255 18.12 15.19 0.07
CA LYS A 255 19.10 14.18 0.55
C LYS A 255 19.14 14.11 2.08
N THR A 256 19.10 15.26 2.76
CA THR A 256 19.12 15.33 4.23
C THR A 256 17.82 14.77 4.81
N ARG A 257 16.66 15.12 4.26
CA ARG A 257 15.37 14.53 4.69
C ARG A 257 15.37 13.01 4.53
N GLN A 258 15.87 12.52 3.40
CA GLN A 258 16.00 11.10 3.14
C GLN A 258 16.93 10.42 4.15
N SER A 259 18.11 11.00 4.46
CA SER A 259 19.05 10.39 5.40
C SER A 259 18.56 10.37 6.85
N ILE A 260 17.69 11.29 7.25
CA ILE A 260 17.09 11.31 8.60
C ILE A 260 16.16 10.11 8.82
N LEU A 261 15.44 9.69 7.78
CA LEU A 261 14.36 8.71 7.87
C LEU A 261 14.62 7.45 7.04
N TYR A 262 15.61 7.47 6.16
CA TYR A 262 16.06 6.31 5.43
C TYR A 262 17.24 5.66 6.16
N ASN A 263 16.92 4.73 7.01
CA ASN A 263 17.88 3.75 7.48
C ASN A 263 17.55 2.43 6.75
N PRO A 264 18.47 1.86 5.93
CA PRO A 264 18.33 0.48 5.47
C PRO A 264 18.56 -0.45 6.67
N GLY A 265 17.59 -0.46 7.58
CA GLY A 265 17.69 -1.15 8.85
C GLY A 265 17.93 -2.66 8.68
N THR A 266 18.33 -3.28 9.76
CA THR A 266 18.51 -4.74 9.83
C THR A 266 17.18 -5.50 9.73
N GLY A 267 16.07 -4.80 9.93
CA GLY A 267 14.71 -5.29 10.02
C GLY A 267 14.17 -5.18 11.45
N ALA A 268 12.90 -4.90 11.58
CA ALA A 268 12.19 -4.87 12.86
C ALA A 268 10.73 -5.26 12.63
N ALA A 269 10.07 -5.73 13.68
CA ALA A 269 8.64 -6.00 13.63
C ALA A 269 7.86 -4.71 13.38
N HIS A 270 6.81 -4.81 12.57
CA HIS A 270 5.88 -3.71 12.29
C HIS A 270 4.57 -3.95 13.02
N HIS A 271 4.09 -2.93 13.74
CA HIS A 271 2.88 -3.03 14.55
C HIS A 271 1.85 -2.01 14.07
N VAL A 272 0.62 -2.49 13.89
CA VAL A 272 -0.50 -1.63 13.51
C VAL A 272 -1.68 -1.96 14.44
N THR A 273 -2.37 -0.92 14.88
CA THR A 273 -3.62 -1.02 15.63
C THR A 273 -4.71 -0.31 14.83
N VAL A 274 -5.83 -0.97 14.61
CA VAL A 274 -6.99 -0.41 13.92
C VAL A 274 -8.14 -0.33 14.91
N HIS A 275 -8.64 0.87 15.14
CA HIS A 275 -9.86 1.09 15.93
C HIS A 275 -11.02 1.31 14.97
N ILE A 276 -12.11 0.59 15.20
CA ILE A 276 -13.34 0.70 14.43
C ILE A 276 -14.47 1.04 15.42
N GLU A 277 -15.20 2.09 15.12
CA GLU A 277 -16.38 2.51 15.86
C GLU A 277 -17.54 2.73 14.89
N GLY A 278 -18.73 2.25 15.22
CA GLY A 278 -19.93 2.42 14.40
C GLY A 278 -21.16 1.95 15.12
N ARG A 279 -22.33 2.07 14.48
CA ARG A 279 -23.60 1.56 15.03
C ARG A 279 -23.94 0.21 14.40
N ASP A 280 -24.34 -0.75 15.21
CA ASP A 280 -24.84 -2.02 14.71
C ASP A 280 -26.27 -1.88 14.14
N GLN A 281 -26.83 -2.97 13.66
CA GLN A 281 -28.21 -3.03 13.12
C GLN A 281 -29.31 -2.61 14.11
N HIS A 282 -29.01 -2.59 15.42
CA HIS A 282 -29.91 -2.17 16.48
C HIS A 282 -29.66 -0.73 16.92
N GLY A 283 -28.74 0.00 16.24
CA GLY A 283 -28.34 1.37 16.57
C GLY A 283 -27.39 1.49 17.77
N VAL A 284 -26.90 0.37 18.31
CA VAL A 284 -25.99 0.33 19.47
C VAL A 284 -24.57 0.67 19.02
N LEU A 285 -23.95 1.62 19.74
CA LEU A 285 -22.56 1.99 19.49
C LEU A 285 -21.63 0.81 19.80
N THR A 286 -20.96 0.32 18.78
CA THR A 286 -20.05 -0.81 18.83
C THR A 286 -18.63 -0.34 18.56
N ARG A 287 -17.67 -0.81 19.36
CA ARG A 287 -16.24 -0.58 19.22
C ARG A 287 -15.50 -1.88 19.05
N LYS A 288 -14.64 -1.94 18.04
CA LYS A 288 -13.77 -3.08 17.76
C LYS A 288 -12.32 -2.58 17.65
N GLN A 289 -11.38 -3.43 18.03
CA GLN A 289 -9.95 -3.19 17.86
C GLN A 289 -9.33 -4.39 17.17
N VAL A 290 -8.52 -4.13 16.17
CA VAL A 290 -7.74 -5.14 15.44
C VAL A 290 -6.28 -4.80 15.57
N GLU A 291 -5.47 -5.79 15.90
CA GLU A 291 -4.03 -5.65 16.04
C GLU A 291 -3.31 -6.49 14.99
N ILE A 292 -2.33 -5.89 14.36
CA ILE A 292 -1.48 -6.53 13.36
C ILE A 292 -0.04 -6.43 13.86
N THR A 293 0.65 -7.57 13.88
CA THR A 293 2.11 -7.60 14.06
C THR A 293 2.72 -8.41 12.94
N ASP A 294 3.56 -7.77 12.14
CA ASP A 294 4.38 -8.47 11.16
C ASP A 294 5.83 -8.53 11.66
N PRO A 295 6.32 -9.70 12.06
CA PRO A 295 7.68 -9.84 12.60
C PRO A 295 8.77 -9.60 11.56
N GLN A 296 8.45 -9.65 10.26
CA GLN A 296 9.37 -9.40 9.15
C GLN A 296 9.34 -7.94 8.69
N GLY A 297 8.47 -7.10 9.28
CA GLY A 297 8.43 -5.66 9.06
C GLY A 297 7.46 -5.20 7.96
N GLN A 298 7.44 -3.90 7.75
CA GLN A 298 6.50 -3.23 6.86
C GLN A 298 6.59 -3.69 5.40
N THR A 299 7.79 -4.03 4.92
CA THR A 299 7.98 -4.47 3.54
C THR A 299 7.35 -5.84 3.29
N HIS A 300 7.36 -6.70 4.32
CA HIS A 300 6.67 -7.98 4.27
C HIS A 300 5.16 -7.80 4.36
N LEU A 301 4.67 -6.92 5.23
CA LEU A 301 3.25 -6.59 5.30
C LEU A 301 2.72 -6.01 3.96
N THR A 302 3.53 -5.19 3.27
CA THR A 302 3.26 -4.72 1.92
C THR A 302 3.16 -5.88 0.92
N ALA A 303 4.14 -6.78 0.96
CA ALA A 303 4.15 -7.92 0.05
C ALA A 303 2.97 -8.87 0.30
N THR A 304 2.61 -9.08 1.56
CA THR A 304 1.44 -9.87 1.96
C THR A 304 0.15 -9.27 1.42
N GLY A 305 -0.04 -7.94 1.55
CA GLY A 305 -1.20 -7.24 1.00
C GLY A 305 -1.32 -7.42 -0.51
N ALA A 306 -0.22 -7.23 -1.24
CA ALA A 306 -0.18 -7.46 -2.68
C ALA A 306 -0.48 -8.90 -3.07
N ALA A 307 0.08 -9.88 -2.33
CA ALA A 307 -0.14 -11.30 -2.60
C ALA A 307 -1.61 -11.71 -2.36
N ILE A 308 -2.26 -11.20 -1.31
CA ILE A 308 -3.69 -11.42 -1.05
C ILE A 308 -4.53 -10.94 -2.25
N GLN A 309 -4.29 -9.74 -2.75
CA GLN A 309 -5.04 -9.22 -3.90
C GLN A 309 -4.74 -10.00 -5.18
N ALA A 310 -3.49 -10.40 -5.38
CA ALA A 310 -3.10 -11.25 -6.51
C ALA A 310 -3.84 -12.60 -6.47
N GLN A 311 -3.91 -13.24 -5.31
CA GLN A 311 -4.65 -14.49 -5.13
C GLN A 311 -6.14 -14.34 -5.40
N ARG A 312 -6.77 -13.25 -4.92
CA ARG A 312 -8.18 -12.95 -5.20
C ARG A 312 -8.47 -12.83 -6.70
N ILE A 313 -7.52 -12.29 -7.48
CA ILE A 313 -7.66 -12.20 -8.94
C ILE A 313 -7.40 -13.57 -9.61
N LEU A 314 -6.41 -14.31 -9.12
CA LEU A 314 -6.01 -15.58 -9.74
C LEU A 314 -6.92 -16.76 -9.37
N MET A 315 -7.69 -16.64 -8.28
CA MET A 315 -8.56 -17.71 -7.79
C MET A 315 -9.78 -17.88 -8.72
N GLU A 316 -9.98 -19.09 -9.21
CA GLU A 316 -11.14 -19.45 -10.03
C GLU A 316 -12.44 -19.25 -9.21
N GLY A 317 -13.46 -18.67 -9.85
CA GLY A 317 -14.74 -18.37 -9.20
C GLY A 317 -14.74 -17.15 -8.28
N SER A 318 -13.62 -16.45 -8.15
CA SER A 318 -13.59 -15.16 -7.46
C SER A 318 -14.35 -14.10 -8.27
N ASN A 319 -15.21 -13.35 -7.61
CA ASN A 319 -15.91 -12.21 -8.23
C ASN A 319 -14.93 -11.17 -8.79
N LEU A 320 -13.75 -11.02 -8.18
CA LEU A 320 -12.72 -10.10 -8.64
C LEU A 320 -12.04 -10.59 -9.92
N ALA A 321 -11.89 -11.91 -10.11
CA ALA A 321 -11.22 -12.49 -11.28
C ALA A 321 -11.90 -12.13 -12.61
N THR A 322 -13.22 -11.92 -12.60
CA THR A 322 -14.04 -11.63 -13.78
C THR A 322 -14.59 -10.21 -13.82
N ALA A 323 -14.37 -9.43 -12.77
CA ALA A 323 -14.90 -8.08 -12.67
C ALA A 323 -14.02 -7.10 -13.45
N GLY A 324 -14.62 -6.28 -14.30
CA GLY A 324 -13.98 -5.12 -14.89
C GLY A 324 -14.11 -3.90 -13.99
N GLY A 325 -13.06 -3.07 -13.88
CA GLY A 325 -13.14 -1.82 -13.14
C GLY A 325 -11.98 -1.57 -12.17
N ILE A 326 -12.13 -0.50 -11.37
CA ILE A 326 -11.17 -0.10 -10.34
C ILE A 326 -11.65 -0.64 -9.00
N PHE A 327 -10.74 -1.28 -8.27
CA PHE A 327 -11.01 -1.88 -6.97
C PHE A 327 -10.00 -1.37 -5.93
N PHE A 328 -10.41 -1.46 -4.68
CA PHE A 328 -9.61 -1.10 -3.51
C PHE A 328 -9.55 -2.31 -2.57
N PRO A 329 -8.49 -2.44 -1.79
CA PRO A 329 -8.33 -3.48 -0.79
C PRO A 329 -9.49 -3.57 0.19
#